data_75c30dac5f7ce7931de347ebed264fd0
#
_entry.id   75c30dac5f7ce7931de347ebed264fd0
#
_cell.length_a   1.000
_cell.length_b   1.000
_cell.length_c   1.000
_cell.angle_alpha   90.00
_cell.angle_beta   90.00
_cell.angle_gamma   90.00
#
_symmetry.space_group_name_H-M   'P 1'
#
loop_
_entity.id
_entity.type
_entity.pdbx_description
1 polymer ?
#
loop_
_entity_poly.entity_id
_entity_poly.type
_entity_poly.pdbx_seq_one_letter_code
_entity_poly.pdbx_strand_id
1 'polypeptide(L)'
;MTSYLACLGTRPEIIKMAPLYRALRARGHQVNVLHTGQHTDMADALYDFFDMPPAARVQLQRQVPRLSHLTAELLTGVDDLMQQFSPDVVLVQGDTSTALAGALAACYQDVPVAHVEAGLRTGERDPFPEEMNRCLIGRLAHWHFPPTPQATHNLLREGVDSGQIHEVGNTVIDAALWARERMRYQGLEGIPPDLMRFLQDRGHEQLLLVTAHRRENWGRPIQLIAAAVGILLKLHPDLTVVWPLHPNPSVRADIQNAFSTLDAASRQRLCLTDPLEYPALISLLARCHFCLTDSGGIQEEASAFHCPVLITRDSTERQELVDAGGAILVGTDPHRIVEQACALLNDPWAYRAMQVQESPFGDGHSAQRIADVLTCARTTH
;
A
#
# COMPACT_ATOMS: atom_id res chain seq x y z
N MET A 1 23.19 -17.84 12.52
CA MET A 1 22.28 -17.73 11.37
C MET A 1 20.88 -17.92 11.91
N THR A 2 19.96 -16.98 11.71
CA THR A 2 18.57 -17.06 12.22
C THR A 2 17.64 -17.44 11.08
N SER A 3 16.63 -18.27 11.37
CA SER A 3 15.58 -18.67 10.42
C SER A 3 14.31 -17.86 10.69
N TYR A 4 13.84 -17.13 9.70
CA TYR A 4 12.60 -16.35 9.75
C TYR A 4 11.54 -16.98 8.85
N LEU A 5 10.28 -16.92 9.26
CA LEU A 5 9.13 -17.27 8.44
C LEU A 5 8.23 -16.05 8.27
N ALA A 6 8.11 -15.53 7.05
CA ALA A 6 7.20 -14.43 6.73
C ALA A 6 5.86 -14.98 6.22
N CYS A 7 4.78 -14.73 6.95
CA CYS A 7 3.42 -15.13 6.59
C CYS A 7 2.75 -14.01 5.79
N LEU A 8 2.48 -14.25 4.49
CA LEU A 8 1.95 -13.26 3.55
C LEU A 8 0.77 -13.84 2.79
N GLY A 9 -0.29 -13.06 2.61
CA GLY A 9 -1.50 -13.52 1.90
C GLY A 9 -2.11 -12.50 0.95
N THR A 10 -1.66 -11.24 1.01
CA THR A 10 -2.20 -10.14 0.21
C THR A 10 -1.09 -9.34 -0.47
N ARG A 11 -1.45 -8.58 -1.52
CA ARG A 11 -0.50 -7.71 -2.24
C ARG A 11 0.20 -6.69 -1.34
N PRO A 12 -0.49 -5.94 -0.45
CA PRO A 12 0.17 -5.00 0.45
C PRO A 12 1.21 -5.67 1.36
N GLU A 13 0.92 -6.86 1.88
CA GLU A 13 1.88 -7.61 2.71
C GLU A 13 3.13 -7.99 1.91
N ILE A 14 2.98 -8.46 0.67
CA ILE A 14 4.10 -8.81 -0.21
C ILE A 14 4.97 -7.58 -0.45
N ILE A 15 4.37 -6.45 -0.81
CA ILE A 15 5.06 -5.19 -1.10
C ILE A 15 5.82 -4.71 0.14
N LYS A 16 5.16 -4.62 1.29
CA LYS A 16 5.72 -4.07 2.53
C LYS A 16 6.77 -4.98 3.17
N MET A 17 6.69 -6.30 2.94
CA MET A 17 7.66 -7.26 3.48
C MET A 17 8.88 -7.49 2.58
N ALA A 18 8.81 -7.17 1.30
CA ALA A 18 9.91 -7.37 0.37
C ALA A 18 11.22 -6.63 0.78
N PRO A 19 11.20 -5.37 1.24
CA PRO A 19 12.39 -4.70 1.73
C PRO A 19 13.02 -5.42 2.95
N LEU A 20 12.20 -5.88 3.90
CA LEU A 20 12.69 -6.59 5.08
C LEU A 20 13.27 -7.97 4.71
N TYR A 21 12.62 -8.70 3.81
CA TYR A 21 13.15 -9.95 3.26
C TYR A 21 14.55 -9.76 2.71
N ARG A 22 14.77 -8.73 1.91
CA ARG A 22 16.06 -8.39 1.32
C ARG A 22 17.09 -7.98 2.39
N ALA A 23 16.70 -7.15 3.35
CA ALA A 23 17.57 -6.67 4.41
C ALA A 23 18.08 -7.79 5.31
N LEU A 24 17.22 -8.76 5.67
CA LEU A 24 17.59 -9.93 6.48
C LEU A 24 18.47 -10.90 5.68
N ARG A 25 18.15 -11.17 4.42
CA ARG A 25 18.99 -12.02 3.56
C ARG A 25 20.37 -11.44 3.31
N ALA A 26 20.47 -10.12 3.11
CA ALA A 26 21.76 -9.43 2.96
C ALA A 26 22.65 -9.57 4.20
N ARG A 27 22.06 -9.78 5.39
CA ARG A 27 22.77 -10.06 6.64
C ARG A 27 23.09 -11.56 6.85
N GLY A 28 22.82 -12.40 5.86
CA GLY A 28 23.12 -13.83 5.92
C GLY A 28 22.10 -14.66 6.69
N HIS A 29 20.90 -14.14 6.93
CA HIS A 29 19.83 -14.90 7.57
C HIS A 29 19.01 -15.70 6.54
N GLN A 30 18.38 -16.80 7.00
CA GLN A 30 17.41 -17.54 6.21
C GLN A 30 16.04 -16.91 6.37
N VAL A 31 15.37 -16.57 5.27
CA VAL A 31 14.00 -16.06 5.29
C VAL A 31 13.15 -16.89 4.35
N ASN A 32 12.24 -17.66 4.92
CA ASN A 32 11.25 -18.41 4.18
C ASN A 32 9.97 -17.60 4.07
N VAL A 33 9.38 -17.54 2.89
CA VAL A 33 8.12 -16.85 2.63
C VAL A 33 7.02 -17.89 2.50
N LEU A 34 6.00 -17.76 3.32
CA LEU A 34 4.78 -18.56 3.26
C LEU A 34 3.67 -17.75 2.63
N HIS A 35 3.22 -18.13 1.44
CA HIS A 35 2.04 -17.53 0.82
C HIS A 35 0.77 -18.25 1.25
N THR A 36 -0.10 -17.56 1.96
CA THR A 36 -1.32 -18.18 2.51
C THR A 36 -2.48 -18.27 1.53
N GLY A 37 -2.38 -17.67 0.33
CA GLY A 37 -3.42 -17.73 -0.68
C GLY A 37 -4.70 -16.95 -0.33
N GLN A 38 -4.65 -16.01 0.64
CA GLN A 38 -5.81 -15.17 0.95
C GLN A 38 -6.24 -14.36 -0.28
N HIS A 39 -5.29 -13.83 -1.06
CA HIS A 39 -5.49 -13.28 -2.39
C HIS A 39 -4.49 -13.94 -3.34
N THR A 40 -4.97 -14.52 -4.44
CA THR A 40 -4.12 -15.21 -5.43
C THR A 40 -3.81 -14.35 -6.64
N ASP A 41 -4.70 -13.41 -6.95
CA ASP A 41 -4.57 -12.59 -8.14
C ASP A 41 -3.36 -11.64 -8.03
N MET A 42 -2.51 -11.62 -9.04
CA MET A 42 -1.33 -10.76 -9.17
C MET A 42 -0.24 -10.98 -8.09
N ALA A 43 -0.33 -12.00 -7.23
CA ALA A 43 0.68 -12.26 -6.20
C ALA A 43 1.99 -12.74 -6.81
N ASP A 44 1.94 -13.61 -7.80
CA ASP A 44 3.14 -14.19 -8.43
C ASP A 44 3.99 -13.13 -9.12
N ALA A 45 3.37 -12.21 -9.86
CA ALA A 45 4.07 -11.09 -10.48
C ALA A 45 4.80 -10.19 -9.46
N LEU A 46 4.25 -10.02 -8.25
CA LEU A 46 4.92 -9.27 -7.19
C LEU A 46 6.10 -10.05 -6.61
N TYR A 47 5.95 -11.36 -6.38
CA TYR A 47 7.04 -12.20 -5.90
C TYR A 47 8.21 -12.20 -6.88
N ASP A 48 7.93 -12.30 -8.18
CA ASP A 48 8.94 -12.22 -9.24
C ASP A 48 9.58 -10.81 -9.29
N PHE A 49 8.77 -9.76 -9.23
CA PHE A 49 9.27 -8.39 -9.23
C PHE A 49 10.20 -8.10 -8.05
N PHE A 50 9.91 -8.61 -6.86
CA PHE A 50 10.73 -8.37 -5.67
C PHE A 50 11.86 -9.40 -5.45
N ASP A 51 12.02 -10.38 -6.34
CA ASP A 51 12.95 -11.50 -6.18
C ASP A 51 12.74 -12.24 -4.83
N MET A 52 11.47 -12.46 -4.46
CA MET A 52 11.05 -12.99 -3.17
C MET A 52 10.15 -14.23 -3.37
N PRO A 53 10.66 -15.34 -3.91
CA PRO A 53 9.83 -16.52 -4.19
C PRO A 53 9.26 -17.12 -2.91
N PRO A 54 7.98 -17.53 -2.88
CA PRO A 54 7.43 -18.25 -1.74
C PRO A 54 8.05 -19.64 -1.61
N ALA A 55 8.50 -19.99 -0.41
CA ALA A 55 9.05 -21.30 -0.08
C ALA A 55 7.95 -22.36 0.05
N ALA A 56 6.74 -21.95 0.43
CA ALA A 56 5.55 -22.80 0.51
C ALA A 56 4.27 -21.98 0.31
N ARG A 57 3.18 -22.70 0.00
CA ARG A 57 1.84 -22.12 -0.18
C ARG A 57 0.81 -22.93 0.59
N VAL A 58 -0.06 -22.24 1.33
CA VAL A 58 -1.24 -22.85 1.94
C VAL A 58 -2.29 -23.09 0.86
N GLN A 59 -2.89 -24.27 0.85
CA GLN A 59 -3.98 -24.62 -0.06
C GLN A 59 -5.33 -24.35 0.61
N LEU A 60 -5.92 -23.17 0.35
CA LEU A 60 -7.23 -22.83 0.87
C LEU A 60 -8.33 -23.48 0.02
N GLN A 61 -9.24 -24.19 0.65
CA GLN A 61 -10.36 -24.83 -0.05
C GLN A 61 -11.51 -23.86 -0.33
N ARG A 62 -11.71 -22.84 0.53
CA ARG A 62 -12.73 -21.78 0.40
C ARG A 62 -14.14 -22.27 0.07
N GLN A 63 -14.51 -23.42 0.62
CA GLN A 63 -15.83 -24.00 0.37
C GLN A 63 -16.96 -23.17 0.97
N VAL A 64 -16.69 -22.41 2.02
CA VAL A 64 -17.67 -21.59 2.75
C VAL A 64 -17.17 -20.15 2.84
N PRO A 65 -17.94 -19.15 2.35
CA PRO A 65 -17.54 -17.74 2.37
C PRO A 65 -17.77 -17.10 3.75
N ARG A 66 -17.21 -17.70 4.80
CA ARG A 66 -17.27 -17.19 6.18
C ARG A 66 -15.87 -16.89 6.67
N LEU A 67 -15.71 -15.74 7.36
CA LEU A 67 -14.43 -15.33 7.93
C LEU A 67 -13.85 -16.38 8.89
N SER A 68 -14.69 -17.00 9.73
CA SER A 68 -14.27 -18.05 10.66
C SER A 68 -13.68 -19.28 9.95
N HIS A 69 -14.23 -19.68 8.80
CA HIS A 69 -13.69 -20.77 8.00
C HIS A 69 -12.34 -20.41 7.39
N LEU A 70 -12.24 -19.20 6.82
CA LEU A 70 -10.98 -18.68 6.31
C LEU A 70 -9.91 -18.68 7.41
N THR A 71 -10.22 -18.14 8.58
CA THR A 71 -9.28 -18.08 9.70
C THR A 71 -8.85 -19.47 10.17
N ALA A 72 -9.77 -20.44 10.22
CA ALA A 72 -9.47 -21.82 10.60
C ALA A 72 -8.54 -22.50 9.57
N GLU A 73 -8.84 -22.36 8.27
CA GLU A 73 -7.97 -22.91 7.19
C GLU A 73 -6.59 -22.26 7.20
N LEU A 74 -6.52 -20.94 7.38
CA LEU A 74 -5.26 -20.21 7.47
C LEU A 74 -4.44 -20.68 8.68
N LEU A 75 -5.07 -20.76 9.87
CA LEU A 75 -4.39 -21.14 11.11
C LEU A 75 -3.81 -22.56 10.99
N THR A 76 -4.62 -23.54 10.58
CA THR A 76 -4.15 -24.93 10.40
C THR A 76 -3.05 -25.04 9.36
N GLY A 77 -3.23 -24.40 8.19
CA GLY A 77 -2.24 -24.48 7.12
C GLY A 77 -0.91 -23.79 7.46
N VAL A 78 -0.95 -22.69 8.22
CA VAL A 78 0.27 -22.02 8.72
C VAL A 78 0.95 -22.87 9.79
N ASP A 79 0.18 -23.44 10.74
CA ASP A 79 0.71 -24.27 11.80
C ASP A 79 1.45 -25.52 11.27
N ASP A 80 0.83 -26.23 10.31
CA ASP A 80 1.43 -27.39 9.65
C ASP A 80 2.76 -27.06 8.96
N LEU A 81 2.83 -25.91 8.27
CA LEU A 81 4.04 -25.50 7.56
C LEU A 81 5.10 -24.92 8.52
N MET A 82 4.72 -24.31 9.63
CA MET A 82 5.67 -23.89 10.66
C MET A 82 6.45 -25.08 11.23
N GLN A 83 5.81 -26.22 11.45
CA GLN A 83 6.50 -27.43 11.90
C GLN A 83 7.58 -27.89 10.92
N GLN A 84 7.37 -27.71 9.61
CA GLN A 84 8.35 -28.09 8.59
C GLN A 84 9.54 -27.12 8.54
N PHE A 85 9.30 -25.83 8.68
CA PHE A 85 10.35 -24.79 8.59
C PHE A 85 11.09 -24.58 9.91
N SER A 86 10.47 -24.88 11.05
CA SER A 86 11.00 -24.67 12.39
C SER A 86 11.68 -23.29 12.54
N PRO A 87 10.94 -22.19 12.32
CA PRO A 87 11.52 -20.85 12.33
C PRO A 87 11.89 -20.42 13.74
N ASP A 88 12.93 -19.61 13.85
CA ASP A 88 13.26 -18.93 15.10
C ASP A 88 12.39 -17.72 15.39
N VAL A 89 11.83 -17.09 14.35
CA VAL A 89 10.96 -15.90 14.43
C VAL A 89 9.93 -15.95 13.32
N VAL A 90 8.68 -15.62 13.63
CA VAL A 90 7.62 -15.39 12.64
C VAL A 90 7.46 -13.90 12.39
N LEU A 91 7.43 -13.51 11.12
CA LEU A 91 7.21 -12.16 10.67
C LEU A 91 5.77 -12.03 10.15
N VAL A 92 5.01 -11.09 10.67
CA VAL A 92 3.67 -10.73 10.20
C VAL A 92 3.59 -9.24 9.90
N GLN A 93 2.73 -8.85 8.96
CA GLN A 93 2.59 -7.47 8.54
C GLN A 93 1.13 -7.02 8.60
N GLY A 94 0.88 -5.87 9.21
CA GLY A 94 -0.45 -5.26 9.25
C GLY A 94 -1.47 -6.07 10.05
N ASP A 95 -2.64 -6.28 9.45
CA ASP A 95 -3.85 -6.65 10.18
C ASP A 95 -4.76 -7.64 9.43
N THR A 96 -4.24 -8.30 8.42
CA THR A 96 -5.01 -9.29 7.66
C THR A 96 -5.33 -10.53 8.50
N SER A 97 -6.27 -11.36 8.02
CA SER A 97 -6.53 -12.67 8.62
C SER A 97 -5.29 -13.58 8.54
N THR A 98 -4.44 -13.39 7.52
CA THR A 98 -3.14 -14.06 7.40
C THR A 98 -2.19 -13.66 8.53
N ALA A 99 -2.06 -12.35 8.79
CA ALA A 99 -1.19 -11.84 9.86
C ALA A 99 -1.64 -12.36 11.24
N LEU A 100 -2.95 -12.36 11.51
CA LEU A 100 -3.50 -12.92 12.74
C LEU A 100 -3.25 -14.43 12.85
N ALA A 101 -3.50 -15.19 11.79
CA ALA A 101 -3.28 -16.65 11.79
C ALA A 101 -1.80 -16.99 12.00
N GLY A 102 -0.88 -16.25 11.35
CA GLY A 102 0.57 -16.39 11.53
C GLY A 102 1.00 -16.10 12.97
N ALA A 103 0.52 -15.02 13.56
CA ALA A 103 0.84 -14.66 14.94
C ALA A 103 0.28 -15.67 15.95
N LEU A 104 -0.93 -16.17 15.72
CA LEU A 104 -1.57 -17.13 16.61
C LEU A 104 -0.92 -18.52 16.54
N ALA A 105 -0.59 -19.01 15.34
CA ALA A 105 0.15 -20.26 15.14
C ALA A 105 1.53 -20.19 15.80
N ALA A 106 2.25 -19.08 15.64
CA ALA A 106 3.53 -18.85 16.29
C ALA A 106 3.43 -18.88 17.82
N CYS A 107 2.42 -18.22 18.39
CA CYS A 107 2.16 -18.25 19.82
C CYS A 107 1.91 -19.67 20.36
N TYR A 108 1.18 -20.51 19.62
CA TYR A 108 0.91 -21.90 20.02
C TYR A 108 2.13 -22.80 19.96
N GLN A 109 3.11 -22.48 19.12
CA GLN A 109 4.37 -23.21 18.99
C GLN A 109 5.52 -22.57 19.81
N ASP A 110 5.23 -21.58 20.66
CA ASP A 110 6.22 -20.82 21.44
C ASP A 110 7.32 -20.17 20.59
N VAL A 111 6.96 -19.70 19.39
CA VAL A 111 7.84 -18.98 18.47
C VAL A 111 7.56 -17.48 18.57
N PRO A 112 8.58 -16.64 18.82
CA PRO A 112 8.39 -15.19 18.92
C PRO A 112 7.92 -14.56 17.59
N VAL A 113 7.05 -13.57 17.71
CA VAL A 113 6.42 -12.85 16.59
C VAL A 113 6.98 -11.42 16.48
N ALA A 114 7.36 -11.04 15.27
CA ALA A 114 7.72 -9.67 14.90
C ALA A 114 6.60 -9.07 14.04
N HIS A 115 5.94 -8.03 14.55
CA HIS A 115 4.81 -7.38 13.92
C HIS A 115 5.23 -6.09 13.22
N VAL A 116 5.29 -6.12 11.89
CA VAL A 116 5.58 -4.96 11.03
C VAL A 116 4.29 -4.17 10.80
N GLU A 117 4.37 -2.85 10.86
CA GLU A 117 3.21 -1.93 10.80
C GLU A 117 2.26 -2.13 12.00
N ALA A 118 2.84 -2.25 13.18
CA ALA A 118 2.13 -2.40 14.43
C ALA A 118 1.53 -1.08 14.93
N GLY A 119 0.48 -1.14 15.73
CA GLY A 119 -0.01 0.01 16.50
C GLY A 119 -0.97 0.94 15.78
N LEU A 120 -1.33 0.70 14.53
CA LEU A 120 -2.42 1.42 13.87
C LEU A 120 -3.75 1.14 14.59
N ARG A 121 -4.52 2.20 14.90
CA ARG A 121 -5.83 2.09 15.58
C ARG A 121 -6.81 3.13 15.04
N THR A 122 -8.05 2.70 14.82
CA THR A 122 -9.18 3.62 14.59
C THR A 122 -9.92 3.93 15.89
N GLY A 123 -9.84 3.03 16.86
CA GLY A 123 -10.64 3.10 18.09
C GLY A 123 -12.10 2.71 17.90
N GLU A 124 -12.49 2.34 16.69
CA GLU A 124 -13.83 1.95 16.30
C GLU A 124 -13.84 0.45 15.92
N ARG A 125 -15.03 -0.08 15.62
CA ARG A 125 -15.12 -1.45 15.11
C ARG A 125 -14.61 -1.59 13.67
N ASP A 126 -14.72 -0.53 12.90
CA ASP A 126 -14.32 -0.51 11.49
C ASP A 126 -12.91 0.10 11.33
N PRO A 127 -12.14 -0.39 10.38
CA PRO A 127 -12.45 -1.47 9.42
C PRO A 127 -12.51 -2.84 10.10
N PHE A 128 -13.52 -3.62 9.77
CA PHE A 128 -13.69 -4.98 10.28
C PHE A 128 -13.37 -6.02 9.18
N PRO A 129 -12.55 -7.06 9.46
CA PRO A 129 -12.01 -7.50 10.76
C PRO A 129 -10.66 -6.88 11.16
N GLU A 130 -10.10 -5.97 10.36
CA GLU A 130 -8.74 -5.47 10.46
C GLU A 130 -8.44 -4.83 11.83
N GLU A 131 -9.34 -4.01 12.37
CA GLU A 131 -9.12 -3.37 13.67
C GLU A 131 -9.00 -4.41 14.79
N MET A 132 -9.86 -5.44 14.76
CA MET A 132 -9.80 -6.51 15.75
C MET A 132 -8.54 -7.35 15.61
N ASN A 133 -8.15 -7.66 14.37
CA ASN A 133 -6.94 -8.43 14.11
C ASN A 133 -5.71 -7.72 14.66
N ARG A 134 -5.54 -6.41 14.39
CA ARG A 134 -4.35 -5.65 14.83
C ARG A 134 -4.25 -5.50 16.34
N CYS A 135 -5.41 -5.42 17.04
CA CYS A 135 -5.46 -5.44 18.49
C CYS A 135 -5.00 -6.80 19.07
N LEU A 136 -5.47 -7.91 18.47
CA LEU A 136 -5.08 -9.26 18.90
C LEU A 136 -3.61 -9.54 18.63
N ILE A 137 -3.11 -9.22 17.43
CA ILE A 137 -1.69 -9.37 17.06
C ILE A 137 -0.81 -8.56 18.03
N GLY A 138 -1.27 -7.35 18.42
CA GLY A 138 -0.59 -6.50 19.38
C GLY A 138 -0.39 -7.15 20.77
N ARG A 139 -1.16 -8.20 21.12
CA ARG A 139 -0.98 -8.99 22.35
C ARG A 139 -0.11 -10.22 22.16
N LEU A 140 0.05 -10.69 20.93
CA LEU A 140 0.81 -11.90 20.60
C LEU A 140 2.25 -11.59 20.23
N ALA A 141 2.51 -10.37 19.73
CA ALA A 141 3.82 -10.00 19.20
C ALA A 141 4.86 -9.74 20.31
N HIS A 142 6.10 -10.17 20.03
CA HIS A 142 7.29 -9.94 20.86
C HIS A 142 7.97 -8.61 20.50
N TRP A 143 8.02 -8.28 19.21
CA TRP A 143 8.54 -7.01 18.71
C TRP A 143 7.45 -6.29 17.93
N HIS A 144 7.30 -5.02 18.21
CA HIS A 144 6.36 -4.14 17.55
C HIS A 144 7.13 -3.09 16.75
N PHE A 145 6.85 -3.01 15.46
CA PHE A 145 7.48 -2.04 14.55
C PHE A 145 6.43 -1.04 14.04
N PRO A 146 6.06 -0.04 14.85
CA PRO A 146 5.11 0.98 14.45
C PRO A 146 5.67 1.89 13.36
N PRO A 147 4.83 2.32 12.40
CA PRO A 147 5.26 3.19 11.32
C PRO A 147 5.33 4.67 11.69
N THR A 148 4.63 5.09 12.75
CA THR A 148 4.49 6.50 13.14
C THR A 148 4.50 6.68 14.66
N PRO A 149 4.78 7.91 15.17
CA PRO A 149 4.67 8.23 16.59
C PRO A 149 3.27 7.97 17.15
N GLN A 150 2.21 8.19 16.36
CA GLN A 150 0.84 7.90 16.79
C GLN A 150 0.63 6.40 17.03
N ALA A 151 1.15 5.55 16.13
CA ALA A 151 1.09 4.10 16.26
C ALA A 151 1.88 3.61 17.50
N THR A 152 3.05 4.20 17.76
CA THR A 152 3.84 3.99 18.98
C THR A 152 3.03 4.33 20.23
N HIS A 153 2.38 5.48 20.24
CA HIS A 153 1.57 5.93 21.36
C HIS A 153 0.38 4.99 21.64
N ASN A 154 -0.27 4.48 20.60
CA ASN A 154 -1.37 3.53 20.74
C ASN A 154 -0.92 2.25 21.45
N LEU A 155 0.23 1.68 21.07
CA LEU A 155 0.79 0.48 21.72
C LEU A 155 1.12 0.73 23.20
N LEU A 156 1.74 1.87 23.52
CA LEU A 156 2.03 2.24 24.91
C LEU A 156 0.76 2.39 25.74
N ARG A 157 -0.30 3.01 25.21
CA ARG A 157 -1.60 3.13 25.87
C ARG A 157 -2.27 1.78 26.12
N GLU A 158 -2.01 0.80 25.29
CA GLU A 158 -2.49 -0.58 25.47
C GLU A 158 -1.63 -1.40 26.43
N GLY A 159 -0.55 -0.81 26.96
CA GLY A 159 0.31 -1.44 27.98
C GLY A 159 1.36 -2.39 27.38
N VAL A 160 1.73 -2.22 26.11
CA VAL A 160 2.89 -2.89 25.53
C VAL A 160 4.15 -2.30 26.15
N ASP A 161 5.12 -3.15 26.54
CA ASP A 161 6.39 -2.72 27.11
C ASP A 161 7.17 -1.87 26.08
N SER A 162 7.66 -0.72 26.52
CA SER A 162 8.44 0.18 25.67
C SER A 162 9.69 -0.46 25.09
N GLY A 163 10.30 -1.44 25.76
CA GLY A 163 11.44 -2.21 25.27
C GLY A 163 11.10 -3.13 24.08
N GLN A 164 9.82 -3.40 23.85
CA GLN A 164 9.34 -4.20 22.71
C GLN A 164 8.87 -3.35 21.52
N ILE A 165 8.83 -2.01 21.69
CA ILE A 165 8.33 -1.07 20.66
C ILE A 165 9.52 -0.37 20.01
N HIS A 166 9.65 -0.50 18.70
CA HIS A 166 10.70 0.12 17.92
C HIS A 166 10.06 0.88 16.76
N GLU A 167 9.94 2.21 16.88
CA GLU A 167 9.45 3.06 15.81
C GLU A 167 10.45 3.10 14.67
N VAL A 168 10.03 2.69 13.48
CA VAL A 168 10.94 2.46 12.34
C VAL A 168 10.53 3.16 11.05
N GLY A 169 9.30 3.63 10.95
CA GLY A 169 8.68 4.05 9.71
C GLY A 169 7.93 2.92 9.01
N ASN A 170 7.35 3.20 7.85
CA ASN A 170 6.60 2.24 7.06
C ASN A 170 7.46 1.69 5.91
N THR A 171 7.60 0.38 5.85
CA THR A 171 8.36 -0.32 4.81
C THR A 171 7.80 -0.16 3.40
N VAL A 172 6.58 0.41 3.24
CA VAL A 172 6.04 0.77 1.92
C VAL A 172 6.89 1.85 1.24
N ILE A 173 7.49 2.76 2.03
CA ILE A 173 8.39 3.80 1.49
C ILE A 173 9.66 3.15 0.94
N ASP A 174 10.25 2.20 1.70
CA ASP A 174 11.39 1.40 1.24
C ASP A 174 11.07 0.67 -0.07
N ALA A 175 9.88 0.05 -0.14
CA ALA A 175 9.43 -0.68 -1.33
C ALA A 175 9.26 0.23 -2.55
N ALA A 176 8.63 1.39 -2.37
CA ALA A 176 8.37 2.35 -3.44
C ALA A 176 9.69 2.93 -4.01
N LEU A 177 10.60 3.35 -3.12
CA LEU A 177 11.91 3.87 -3.52
C LEU A 177 12.75 2.80 -4.22
N TRP A 178 12.78 1.58 -3.71
CA TRP A 178 13.48 0.48 -4.36
C TRP A 178 12.87 0.12 -5.72
N ALA A 179 11.56 0.08 -5.83
CA ALA A 179 10.87 -0.18 -7.08
C ALA A 179 11.22 0.88 -8.13
N ARG A 180 11.20 2.17 -7.77
CA ARG A 180 11.62 3.26 -8.67
C ARG A 180 13.05 3.06 -9.18
N GLU A 181 14.00 2.74 -8.31
CA GLU A 181 15.38 2.52 -8.72
C GLU A 181 15.51 1.29 -9.63
N ARG A 182 14.86 0.18 -9.32
CA ARG A 182 14.82 -1.00 -10.19
C ARG A 182 14.30 -0.67 -11.58
N MET A 183 13.18 0.06 -11.65
CA MET A 183 12.58 0.50 -12.92
C MET A 183 13.50 1.44 -13.72
N ARG A 184 14.24 2.31 -13.03
CA ARG A 184 15.20 3.21 -13.65
C ARG A 184 16.33 2.47 -14.35
N TYR A 185 16.80 1.36 -13.79
CA TYR A 185 17.85 0.51 -14.41
C TYR A 185 17.33 -0.38 -15.52
N GLN A 186 16.09 -0.84 -15.44
CA GLN A 186 15.48 -1.78 -16.39
C GLN A 186 14.66 -1.07 -17.50
N GLY A 187 14.57 0.25 -17.45
CA GLY A 187 13.65 1.03 -18.29
C GLY A 187 12.23 0.99 -17.72
N LEU A 188 11.23 1.46 -18.49
CA LEU A 188 9.82 1.46 -18.07
C LEU A 188 9.17 0.07 -18.22
N GLU A 189 9.88 -1.00 -17.89
CA GLU A 189 9.35 -2.35 -17.90
C GLU A 189 8.16 -2.45 -16.93
N GLY A 190 7.16 -3.23 -17.30
CA GLY A 190 5.92 -3.37 -16.53
C GLY A 190 4.84 -2.34 -16.85
N ILE A 191 5.13 -1.26 -17.57
CA ILE A 191 4.11 -0.38 -18.12
C ILE A 191 3.54 -1.00 -19.40
N PRO A 192 2.20 -1.15 -19.52
CA PRO A 192 1.58 -1.66 -20.74
C PRO A 192 2.02 -0.85 -21.98
N PRO A 193 2.30 -1.51 -23.14
CA PRO A 193 2.85 -0.85 -24.33
C PRO A 193 2.01 0.35 -24.82
N ASP A 194 0.69 0.25 -24.74
CA ASP A 194 -0.19 1.34 -25.17
C ASP A 194 -0.13 2.54 -24.22
N LEU A 195 -0.03 2.29 -22.90
CA LEU A 195 0.19 3.34 -21.92
C LEU A 195 1.58 3.97 -22.07
N MET A 196 2.59 3.15 -22.36
CA MET A 196 3.94 3.65 -22.64
C MET A 196 3.93 4.61 -23.81
N ARG A 197 3.31 4.23 -24.94
CA ARG A 197 3.20 5.07 -26.14
C ARG A 197 2.44 6.36 -25.82
N PHE A 198 1.32 6.26 -25.12
CA PHE A 198 0.54 7.41 -24.67
C PHE A 198 1.35 8.41 -23.86
N LEU A 199 2.21 7.94 -22.96
CA LEU A 199 3.07 8.79 -22.12
C LEU A 199 4.27 9.36 -22.88
N GLN A 200 4.85 8.62 -23.83
CA GLN A 200 5.99 9.10 -24.64
C GLN A 200 5.61 10.28 -25.54
N ASP A 201 4.42 10.25 -26.11
CA ASP A 201 3.91 11.33 -26.97
C ASP A 201 3.65 12.63 -26.19
N ARG A 202 3.65 12.59 -24.83
CA ARG A 202 3.24 13.68 -23.91
C ARG A 202 4.27 13.99 -22.82
N GLY A 203 5.54 13.83 -23.12
CA GLY A 203 6.64 13.89 -22.15
C GLY A 203 6.80 15.20 -21.37
N HIS A 204 6.14 16.29 -21.75
CA HIS A 204 6.21 17.62 -21.12
C HIS A 204 4.89 18.07 -20.50
N GLU A 205 3.84 17.28 -20.55
CA GLU A 205 2.53 17.59 -20.00
C GLU A 205 2.49 17.31 -18.50
N GLN A 206 1.63 18.04 -17.78
CA GLN A 206 1.33 17.77 -16.37
C GLN A 206 0.50 16.50 -16.27
N LEU A 207 1.00 15.49 -15.55
CA LEU A 207 0.34 14.19 -15.42
C LEU A 207 -0.49 14.16 -14.13
N LEU A 208 -1.78 13.90 -14.25
CA LEU A 208 -2.67 13.52 -13.15
C LEU A 208 -2.88 11.99 -13.14
N LEU A 209 -2.52 11.35 -12.05
CA LEU A 209 -2.90 9.97 -11.79
C LEU A 209 -4.18 9.93 -10.96
N VAL A 210 -5.22 9.26 -11.47
CA VAL A 210 -6.48 9.06 -10.75
C VAL A 210 -6.60 7.60 -10.34
N THR A 211 -6.89 7.35 -9.06
CA THR A 211 -7.22 6.01 -8.56
C THR A 211 -8.43 6.10 -7.64
N ALA A 212 -9.57 5.59 -8.08
CA ALA A 212 -10.79 5.54 -7.29
C ALA A 212 -11.41 4.14 -7.41
N HIS A 213 -11.42 3.40 -6.31
CA HIS A 213 -11.81 1.99 -6.31
C HIS A 213 -12.61 1.56 -5.07
N ARG A 214 -12.71 2.40 -4.04
CA ARG A 214 -13.46 2.06 -2.82
C ARG A 214 -14.95 1.96 -3.10
N ARG A 215 -15.61 1.01 -2.44
CA ARG A 215 -17.07 0.75 -2.63
C ARG A 215 -17.93 1.96 -2.27
N GLU A 216 -17.49 2.77 -1.30
CA GLU A 216 -18.17 4.01 -0.91
C GLU A 216 -18.24 5.04 -2.05
N ASN A 217 -17.33 4.95 -3.01
CA ASN A 217 -17.30 5.83 -4.18
C ASN A 217 -18.05 5.28 -5.40
N TRP A 218 -18.64 4.09 -5.35
CA TRP A 218 -19.36 3.53 -6.50
C TRP A 218 -20.67 4.27 -6.78
N GLY A 219 -21.12 4.27 -8.04
CA GLY A 219 -22.32 4.97 -8.50
C GLY A 219 -22.14 6.47 -8.62
N ARG A 220 -23.00 7.26 -7.97
CA ARG A 220 -22.98 8.73 -8.11
C ARG A 220 -21.64 9.39 -7.71
N PRO A 221 -20.96 9.01 -6.63
CA PRO A 221 -19.67 9.61 -6.27
C PRO A 221 -18.62 9.49 -7.36
N ILE A 222 -18.43 8.30 -7.97
CA ILE A 222 -17.46 8.11 -9.04
C ILE A 222 -17.79 8.93 -10.29
N GLN A 223 -19.09 9.12 -10.60
CA GLN A 223 -19.53 9.98 -11.70
C GLN A 223 -19.17 11.45 -11.43
N LEU A 224 -19.29 11.91 -10.18
CA LEU A 224 -18.91 13.26 -9.77
C LEU A 224 -17.39 13.48 -9.88
N ILE A 225 -16.58 12.52 -9.43
CA ILE A 225 -15.12 12.53 -9.61
C ILE A 225 -14.78 12.61 -11.12
N ALA A 226 -15.40 11.77 -11.95
CA ALA A 226 -15.18 11.77 -13.39
C ALA A 226 -15.61 13.10 -14.04
N ALA A 227 -16.69 13.70 -13.59
CA ALA A 227 -17.12 15.02 -14.06
C ALA A 227 -16.07 16.09 -13.73
N ALA A 228 -15.50 16.08 -12.50
CA ALA A 228 -14.42 17.00 -12.12
C ALA A 228 -13.19 16.82 -13.02
N VAL A 229 -12.76 15.58 -13.26
CA VAL A 229 -11.64 15.28 -14.18
C VAL A 229 -11.94 15.77 -15.60
N GLY A 230 -13.18 15.60 -16.08
CA GLY A 230 -13.62 16.11 -17.39
C GLY A 230 -13.56 17.64 -17.49
N ILE A 231 -13.89 18.37 -16.41
CA ILE A 231 -13.76 19.83 -16.32
C ILE A 231 -12.28 20.23 -16.37
N LEU A 232 -11.41 19.55 -15.61
CA LEU A 232 -9.97 19.83 -15.58
C LEU A 232 -9.33 19.64 -16.97
N LEU A 233 -9.68 18.59 -17.71
CA LEU A 233 -9.19 18.35 -19.07
C LEU A 233 -9.61 19.46 -20.05
N LYS A 234 -10.77 20.10 -19.84
CA LYS A 234 -11.22 21.22 -20.68
C LYS A 234 -10.52 22.54 -20.30
N LEU A 235 -10.25 22.76 -19.01
CA LEU A 235 -9.63 23.97 -18.53
C LEU A 235 -8.11 24.01 -18.75
N HIS A 236 -7.44 22.85 -18.75
CA HIS A 236 -5.99 22.73 -18.82
C HIS A 236 -5.56 21.91 -20.05
N PRO A 237 -5.20 22.56 -21.18
CA PRO A 237 -4.77 21.88 -22.39
C PRO A 237 -3.49 21.06 -22.23
N ASP A 238 -2.63 21.40 -21.25
CA ASP A 238 -1.37 20.70 -20.93
C ASP A 238 -1.54 19.62 -19.88
N LEU A 239 -2.78 19.31 -19.45
CA LEU A 239 -3.06 18.26 -18.49
C LEU A 239 -3.29 16.94 -19.22
N THR A 240 -2.55 15.92 -18.82
CA THR A 240 -2.75 14.51 -19.21
C THR A 240 -3.26 13.71 -18.00
N VAL A 241 -4.23 12.87 -18.20
CA VAL A 241 -4.84 12.03 -17.15
C VAL A 241 -4.66 10.56 -17.46
N VAL A 242 -4.15 9.81 -16.49
CA VAL A 242 -4.16 8.35 -16.48
C VAL A 242 -5.06 7.87 -15.35
N TRP A 243 -6.04 7.04 -15.68
CA TRP A 243 -6.98 6.47 -14.72
C TRP A 243 -7.09 4.95 -14.89
N PRO A 244 -6.37 4.15 -14.09
CA PRO A 244 -6.59 2.72 -13.99
C PRO A 244 -7.97 2.42 -13.41
N LEU A 245 -8.81 1.72 -14.15
CA LEU A 245 -10.19 1.46 -13.79
C LEU A 245 -10.33 0.19 -12.96
N HIS A 246 -11.18 0.26 -11.94
CA HIS A 246 -11.60 -0.95 -11.21
C HIS A 246 -12.22 -1.98 -12.17
N PRO A 247 -11.99 -3.30 -11.98
CA PRO A 247 -12.52 -4.33 -12.92
C PRO A 247 -14.02 -4.47 -12.91
N ASN A 248 -14.73 -3.90 -11.93
CA ASN A 248 -16.21 -3.96 -11.88
C ASN A 248 -16.83 -3.25 -13.10
N PRO A 249 -17.64 -3.96 -13.92
CA PRO A 249 -18.24 -3.40 -15.14
C PRO A 249 -19.12 -2.17 -14.88
N SER A 250 -19.84 -2.12 -13.75
CA SER A 250 -20.70 -0.98 -13.41
C SER A 250 -19.88 0.29 -13.18
N VAL A 251 -18.76 0.19 -12.44
CA VAL A 251 -17.86 1.32 -12.19
C VAL A 251 -17.24 1.81 -13.50
N ARG A 252 -16.82 0.88 -14.37
CA ARG A 252 -16.29 1.22 -15.70
C ARG A 252 -17.31 1.96 -16.55
N ALA A 253 -18.55 1.47 -16.59
CA ALA A 253 -19.63 2.10 -17.35
C ALA A 253 -19.92 3.51 -16.83
N ASP A 254 -19.98 3.71 -15.51
CA ASP A 254 -20.20 5.01 -14.89
C ASP A 254 -19.14 6.04 -15.31
N ILE A 255 -17.86 5.64 -15.27
CA ILE A 255 -16.74 6.50 -15.67
C ILE A 255 -16.78 6.79 -17.18
N GLN A 256 -16.96 5.76 -18.01
CA GLN A 256 -17.01 5.91 -19.47
C GLN A 256 -18.16 6.81 -19.89
N ASN A 257 -19.32 6.66 -19.27
CA ASN A 257 -20.50 7.50 -19.54
C ASN A 257 -20.26 8.97 -19.17
N ALA A 258 -19.60 9.24 -18.04
CA ALA A 258 -19.24 10.61 -17.63
C ALA A 258 -18.34 11.31 -18.66
N PHE A 259 -17.47 10.54 -19.33
CA PHE A 259 -16.56 11.06 -20.36
C PHE A 259 -17.15 11.05 -21.77
N SER A 260 -18.38 10.57 -21.98
CA SER A 260 -19.00 10.51 -23.32
C SER A 260 -19.16 11.88 -23.99
N THR A 261 -19.27 12.95 -23.20
CA THR A 261 -19.47 14.33 -23.65
C THR A 261 -18.16 15.14 -23.80
N LEU A 262 -16.99 14.50 -23.61
CA LEU A 262 -15.71 15.17 -23.82
C LEU A 262 -15.51 15.44 -25.32
N ASP A 263 -14.96 16.63 -25.63
CA ASP A 263 -14.47 16.95 -26.98
C ASP A 263 -13.24 16.09 -27.36
N ALA A 264 -12.92 16.04 -28.64
CA ALA A 264 -11.87 15.19 -29.17
C ALA A 264 -10.48 15.54 -28.58
N ALA A 265 -10.17 16.81 -28.36
CA ALA A 265 -8.88 17.24 -27.82
C ALA A 265 -8.71 16.82 -26.37
N SER A 266 -9.75 17.01 -25.52
CA SER A 266 -9.76 16.53 -24.14
C SER A 266 -9.67 15.01 -24.06
N ARG A 267 -10.37 14.31 -24.96
CA ARG A 267 -10.39 12.84 -25.01
C ARG A 267 -9.02 12.24 -25.33
N GLN A 268 -8.25 12.87 -26.22
CA GLN A 268 -6.89 12.43 -26.55
C GLN A 268 -5.91 12.48 -25.38
N ARG A 269 -6.20 13.29 -24.34
CA ARG A 269 -5.36 13.47 -23.15
C ARG A 269 -5.82 12.61 -21.95
N LEU A 270 -6.84 11.77 -22.14
CA LEU A 270 -7.38 10.84 -21.15
C LEU A 270 -7.04 9.40 -21.53
N CYS A 271 -6.30 8.72 -20.67
CA CYS A 271 -6.01 7.30 -20.78
C CYS A 271 -6.74 6.52 -19.67
N LEU A 272 -7.75 5.75 -20.07
CA LEU A 272 -8.44 4.79 -19.20
C LEU A 272 -7.81 3.41 -19.43
N THR A 273 -7.23 2.81 -18.39
CA THR A 273 -6.53 1.53 -18.49
C THR A 273 -7.21 0.45 -17.65
N ASP A 274 -6.81 -0.78 -17.83
CA ASP A 274 -7.02 -1.84 -16.86
C ASP A 274 -6.21 -1.59 -15.59
N PRO A 275 -6.49 -2.30 -14.48
CA PRO A 275 -5.67 -2.21 -13.26
C PRO A 275 -4.19 -2.41 -13.60
N LEU A 276 -3.35 -1.57 -13.02
CA LEU A 276 -1.91 -1.61 -13.29
C LEU A 276 -1.20 -2.53 -12.29
N GLU A 277 -0.16 -3.19 -12.79
CA GLU A 277 0.83 -3.85 -11.96
C GLU A 277 1.59 -2.83 -11.11
N TYR A 278 2.12 -3.28 -9.97
CA TYR A 278 2.82 -2.41 -9.02
C TYR A 278 3.97 -1.59 -9.64
N PRO A 279 4.84 -2.16 -10.49
CA PRO A 279 5.90 -1.40 -11.15
C PRO A 279 5.38 -0.23 -11.98
N ALA A 280 4.32 -0.47 -12.78
CA ALA A 280 3.70 0.57 -13.60
C ALA A 280 3.09 1.68 -12.75
N LEU A 281 2.41 1.31 -11.65
CA LEU A 281 1.82 2.27 -10.72
C LEU A 281 2.89 3.16 -10.07
N ILE A 282 3.98 2.58 -9.58
CA ILE A 282 5.11 3.32 -8.99
C ILE A 282 5.77 4.24 -10.01
N SER A 283 5.94 3.79 -11.27
CA SER A 283 6.48 4.62 -12.33
C SER A 283 5.61 5.84 -12.62
N LEU A 284 4.28 5.69 -12.57
CA LEU A 284 3.35 6.81 -12.74
C LEU A 284 3.39 7.75 -11.53
N LEU A 285 3.36 7.23 -10.30
CA LEU A 285 3.44 8.03 -9.07
C LEU A 285 4.73 8.86 -9.00
N ALA A 286 5.85 8.28 -9.40
CA ALA A 286 7.13 8.98 -9.44
C ALA A 286 7.22 10.09 -10.51
N ARG A 287 6.28 10.14 -11.46
CA ARG A 287 6.25 11.09 -12.59
C ARG A 287 5.05 12.03 -12.54
N CYS A 288 3.98 11.67 -11.83
CA CYS A 288 2.77 12.47 -11.83
C CYS A 288 2.98 13.82 -11.12
N HIS A 289 2.32 14.84 -11.62
CA HIS A 289 2.29 16.16 -11.01
C HIS A 289 1.55 16.12 -9.69
N PHE A 290 0.39 15.46 -9.67
CA PHE A 290 -0.34 15.14 -8.44
C PHE A 290 -1.22 13.90 -8.64
N CYS A 291 -1.72 13.36 -7.54
CA CYS A 291 -2.58 12.18 -7.52
C CYS A 291 -3.96 12.53 -6.95
N LEU A 292 -5.02 12.00 -7.57
CA LEU A 292 -6.40 12.05 -7.05
C LEU A 292 -6.80 10.63 -6.66
N THR A 293 -6.97 10.35 -5.35
CA THR A 293 -7.11 8.96 -4.87
C THR A 293 -8.04 8.79 -3.68
N ASP A 294 -8.66 7.62 -3.57
CA ASP A 294 -9.34 7.13 -2.36
C ASP A 294 -8.52 6.05 -1.60
N SER A 295 -7.33 5.69 -2.09
CA SER A 295 -6.51 4.61 -1.56
C SER A 295 -5.55 5.09 -0.47
N GLY A 296 -5.57 4.42 0.69
CA GLY A 296 -4.59 4.69 1.76
C GLY A 296 -3.16 4.32 1.36
N GLY A 297 -2.95 3.20 0.66
CA GLY A 297 -1.62 2.80 0.18
C GLY A 297 -1.02 3.79 -0.81
N ILE A 298 -1.83 4.31 -1.75
CA ILE A 298 -1.37 5.33 -2.70
C ILE A 298 -0.97 6.63 -1.98
N GLN A 299 -1.66 7.02 -0.90
CA GLN A 299 -1.27 8.18 -0.09
C GLN A 299 0.12 8.01 0.52
N GLU A 300 0.41 6.81 1.05
CA GLU A 300 1.73 6.47 1.58
C GLU A 300 2.79 6.48 0.46
N GLU A 301 2.55 5.77 -0.63
CA GLU A 301 3.50 5.64 -1.76
C GLU A 301 3.77 6.98 -2.47
N ALA A 302 2.74 7.82 -2.65
CA ALA A 302 2.88 9.14 -3.26
C ALA A 302 3.82 10.05 -2.45
N SER A 303 3.77 9.96 -1.11
CA SER A 303 4.65 10.73 -0.22
C SER A 303 6.13 10.40 -0.40
N ALA A 304 6.46 9.16 -0.80
CA ALA A 304 7.84 8.76 -1.12
C ALA A 304 8.42 9.51 -2.33
N PHE A 305 7.57 10.10 -3.16
CA PHE A 305 7.93 10.84 -4.37
C PHE A 305 7.63 12.33 -4.28
N HIS A 306 7.28 12.83 -3.10
CA HIS A 306 6.88 14.22 -2.86
C HIS A 306 5.69 14.64 -3.75
N CYS A 307 4.85 13.68 -4.15
CA CYS A 307 3.71 13.89 -5.02
C CYS A 307 2.51 14.40 -4.21
N PRO A 308 1.96 15.60 -4.50
CA PRO A 308 0.75 16.10 -3.85
C PRO A 308 -0.45 15.16 -4.04
N VAL A 309 -1.25 15.00 -3.00
CA VAL A 309 -2.40 14.08 -3.01
C VAL A 309 -3.70 14.81 -2.74
N LEU A 310 -4.66 14.67 -3.65
CA LEU A 310 -6.07 15.04 -3.41
C LEU A 310 -6.86 13.78 -3.06
N ILE A 311 -7.43 13.73 -1.85
CA ILE A 311 -8.09 12.54 -1.31
C ILE A 311 -9.59 12.64 -1.55
N THR A 312 -10.15 11.73 -2.37
CA THR A 312 -11.58 11.67 -2.71
C THR A 312 -12.41 10.96 -1.63
N ARG A 313 -12.21 11.36 -0.38
CA ARG A 313 -12.91 10.86 0.82
C ARG A 313 -13.16 12.02 1.79
N ASP A 314 -14.11 11.83 2.71
CA ASP A 314 -14.40 12.78 3.78
C ASP A 314 -13.45 12.64 4.99
N SER A 315 -12.82 11.47 5.12
CA SER A 315 -11.82 11.16 6.14
C SER A 315 -10.72 10.25 5.60
N THR A 316 -9.57 10.22 6.27
CA THR A 316 -8.46 9.31 5.95
C THR A 316 -7.85 8.75 7.23
N GLU A 317 -7.35 7.50 7.14
CA GLU A 317 -6.52 6.87 8.17
C GLU A 317 -5.05 7.31 8.09
N ARG A 318 -4.71 8.20 7.16
CA ARG A 318 -3.36 8.76 6.91
C ARG A 318 -3.35 10.25 7.24
N GLN A 319 -3.85 10.59 8.43
CA GLN A 319 -3.96 11.97 8.88
C GLN A 319 -2.59 12.65 8.93
N GLU A 320 -1.53 11.88 9.18
CA GLU A 320 -0.16 12.39 9.21
C GLU A 320 0.26 13.06 7.90
N LEU A 321 -0.20 12.59 6.73
CA LEU A 321 0.10 13.21 5.45
C LEU A 321 -0.67 14.52 5.26
N VAL A 322 -1.91 14.59 5.76
CA VAL A 322 -2.71 15.81 5.74
C VAL A 322 -2.10 16.87 6.66
N ASP A 323 -1.70 16.47 7.87
CA ASP A 323 -1.09 17.35 8.86
C ASP A 323 0.29 17.86 8.39
N ALA A 324 1.03 17.04 7.63
CA ALA A 324 2.28 17.45 6.99
C ALA A 324 2.06 18.37 5.77
N GLY A 325 0.83 18.59 5.33
CA GLY A 325 0.52 19.42 4.16
C GLY A 325 0.68 18.72 2.81
N GLY A 326 0.97 17.41 2.77
CA GLY A 326 1.15 16.66 1.52
C GLY A 326 -0.16 16.17 0.88
N ALA A 327 -1.28 16.27 1.62
CA ALA A 327 -2.58 15.84 1.13
C ALA A 327 -3.70 16.77 1.56
N ILE A 328 -4.76 16.81 0.74
CA ILE A 328 -6.00 17.55 1.03
C ILE A 328 -7.20 16.63 0.84
N LEU A 329 -8.09 16.58 1.84
CA LEU A 329 -9.39 15.91 1.73
C LEU A 329 -10.31 16.77 0.85
N VAL A 330 -10.63 16.29 -0.34
CA VAL A 330 -11.51 16.99 -1.29
C VAL A 330 -12.92 16.37 -1.37
N GLY A 331 -13.09 15.16 -0.81
CA GLY A 331 -14.34 14.43 -0.95
C GLY A 331 -14.66 14.11 -2.41
N THR A 332 -15.94 14.03 -2.72
CA THR A 332 -16.42 13.75 -4.09
C THR A 332 -17.13 14.97 -4.72
N ASP A 333 -17.02 16.14 -4.11
CA ASP A 333 -17.57 17.39 -4.66
C ASP A 333 -16.75 17.87 -5.87
N PRO A 334 -17.31 17.94 -7.08
CA PRO A 334 -16.58 18.36 -8.27
C PRO A 334 -16.00 19.77 -8.17
N HIS A 335 -16.67 20.69 -7.50
CA HIS A 335 -16.19 22.07 -7.34
C HIS A 335 -14.92 22.10 -6.51
N ARG A 336 -14.90 21.40 -5.38
CA ARG A 336 -13.74 21.32 -4.49
C ARG A 336 -12.57 20.58 -5.15
N ILE A 337 -12.82 19.48 -5.87
CA ILE A 337 -11.79 18.78 -6.64
C ILE A 337 -11.17 19.70 -7.68
N VAL A 338 -11.99 20.41 -8.48
CA VAL A 338 -11.52 21.33 -9.53
C VAL A 338 -10.75 22.50 -8.92
N GLU A 339 -11.25 23.12 -7.86
CA GLU A 339 -10.58 24.22 -7.17
C GLU A 339 -9.18 23.86 -6.71
N GLN A 340 -9.04 22.74 -5.96
CA GLN A 340 -7.75 22.32 -5.43
C GLN A 340 -6.80 21.84 -6.53
N ALA A 341 -7.31 21.13 -7.54
CA ALA A 341 -6.50 20.73 -8.69
C ALA A 341 -6.02 21.93 -9.52
N CYS A 342 -6.87 22.95 -9.75
CA CYS A 342 -6.47 24.19 -10.43
C CYS A 342 -5.41 24.96 -9.63
N ALA A 343 -5.47 24.97 -8.30
CA ALA A 343 -4.43 25.57 -7.48
C ALA A 343 -3.07 24.87 -7.71
N LEU A 344 -3.04 23.53 -7.75
CA LEU A 344 -1.82 22.77 -8.01
C LEU A 344 -1.28 22.96 -9.44
N LEU A 345 -2.17 23.15 -10.42
CA LEU A 345 -1.79 23.29 -11.83
C LEU A 345 -1.31 24.69 -12.18
N ASN A 346 -1.87 25.72 -11.54
CA ASN A 346 -1.65 27.12 -11.94
C ASN A 346 -0.75 27.91 -10.99
N ASP A 347 -0.62 27.47 -9.71
CA ASP A 347 0.16 28.18 -8.69
C ASP A 347 1.37 27.32 -8.26
N PRO A 348 2.60 27.68 -8.73
CA PRO A 348 3.82 26.98 -8.33
C PRO A 348 4.09 27.02 -6.80
N TRP A 349 3.58 28.00 -6.08
CA TRP A 349 3.75 28.09 -4.62
C TRP A 349 2.83 27.08 -3.91
N ALA A 350 1.56 27.02 -4.32
CA ALA A 350 0.61 26.03 -3.81
C ALA A 350 1.13 24.61 -4.09
N TYR A 351 1.64 24.35 -5.28
CA TYR A 351 2.25 23.06 -5.65
C TYR A 351 3.43 22.72 -4.75
N ARG A 352 4.40 23.62 -4.61
CA ARG A 352 5.58 23.41 -3.76
C ARG A 352 5.24 23.23 -2.30
N ALA A 353 4.23 23.94 -1.80
CA ALA A 353 3.78 23.81 -0.42
C ALA A 353 3.26 22.38 -0.09
N MET A 354 2.70 21.70 -1.09
CA MET A 354 2.24 20.31 -0.95
C MET A 354 3.31 19.25 -1.25
N GLN A 355 4.48 19.63 -1.74
CA GLN A 355 5.62 18.73 -1.91
C GLN A 355 6.34 18.54 -0.57
N VAL A 356 5.84 17.64 0.27
CA VAL A 356 6.43 17.33 1.59
C VAL A 356 7.85 16.81 1.39
N GLN A 357 8.84 17.47 2.01
CA GLN A 357 10.27 17.10 1.83
C GLN A 357 10.62 15.78 2.53
N GLU A 358 9.98 15.53 3.67
CA GLU A 358 10.13 14.29 4.44
C GLU A 358 8.78 13.61 4.54
N SER A 359 8.70 12.36 4.07
CA SER A 359 7.47 11.58 4.22
C SER A 359 7.19 11.32 5.70
N PRO A 360 5.96 11.60 6.19
CA PRO A 360 5.60 11.29 7.58
C PRO A 360 5.58 9.77 7.88
N PHE A 361 5.67 8.95 6.83
CA PHE A 361 5.68 7.49 6.95
C PHE A 361 7.09 6.88 6.91
N GLY A 362 8.15 7.68 6.80
CA GLY A 362 9.53 7.20 6.84
C GLY A 362 10.40 7.68 5.69
N ASP A 363 11.68 7.32 5.79
CA ASP A 363 12.77 7.79 4.93
C ASP A 363 13.35 6.70 3.99
N GLY A 364 12.70 5.53 3.91
CA GLY A 364 13.15 4.40 3.08
C GLY A 364 14.21 3.50 3.74
N HIS A 365 14.39 3.62 5.06
CA HIS A 365 15.33 2.80 5.85
C HIS A 365 14.62 1.97 6.94
N SER A 366 13.30 1.84 6.87
CA SER A 366 12.49 1.12 7.86
C SER A 366 12.90 -0.35 7.96
N ALA A 367 13.07 -1.01 6.82
CA ALA A 367 13.46 -2.41 6.74
C ALA A 367 14.85 -2.67 7.34
N GLN A 368 15.80 -1.75 7.17
CA GLN A 368 17.12 -1.85 7.78
C GLN A 368 17.04 -1.75 9.30
N ARG A 369 16.27 -0.78 9.83
CA ARG A 369 16.05 -0.62 11.28
C ARG A 369 15.41 -1.86 11.90
N ILE A 370 14.39 -2.44 11.25
CA ILE A 370 13.76 -3.69 11.69
C ILE A 370 14.81 -4.82 11.73
N ALA A 371 15.57 -4.98 10.65
CA ALA A 371 16.58 -6.03 10.57
C ALA A 371 17.69 -5.85 11.62
N ASP A 372 18.09 -4.63 11.96
CA ASP A 372 19.07 -4.35 13.02
C ASP A 372 18.53 -4.79 14.39
N VAL A 373 17.30 -4.43 14.75
CA VAL A 373 16.66 -4.86 16.00
C VAL A 373 16.59 -6.38 16.09
N LEU A 374 16.08 -7.06 15.05
CA LEU A 374 15.92 -8.51 15.04
C LEU A 374 17.27 -9.27 15.08
N THR A 375 18.34 -8.64 14.62
CA THR A 375 19.69 -9.22 14.63
C THR A 375 20.39 -9.02 15.97
N CYS A 376 20.24 -7.83 16.59
CA CYS A 376 20.85 -7.51 17.88
C CYS A 376 20.18 -8.23 19.06
N ALA A 377 18.86 -8.44 19.03
CA ALA A 377 18.11 -9.03 20.14
C ALA A 377 18.54 -10.45 20.54
N ARG A 378 19.28 -11.17 19.68
CA ARG A 378 19.77 -12.54 19.94
C ARG A 378 21.22 -12.67 20.40
N THR A 379 21.95 -11.58 20.49
CA THR A 379 23.30 -11.61 21.10
C THR A 379 23.28 -11.61 22.63
N THR A 380 22.08 -11.54 23.24
CA THR A 380 21.88 -11.42 24.69
C THR A 380 21.22 -12.65 25.36
N HIS A 381 21.14 -13.78 24.67
CA HIS A 381 20.66 -15.07 25.28
C HIS A 381 21.69 -16.18 25.17
#